data_132005a82015cc538bd79ec569303b5d
#
_entry.id   132005a82015cc538bd79ec569303b5d
#
_cell.length_a   1.000
_cell.length_b   1.000
_cell.length_c   1.000
_cell.angle_alpha   90.00
_cell.angle_beta   90.00
_cell.angle_gamma   90.00
#
_symmetry.space_group_name_H-M   'P 1'
#
loop_
_entity.id
_entity.type
_entity.pdbx_description
1 polymer ?
#
loop_
_entity_poly.entity_id
_entity_poly.type
_entity_poly.pdbx_seq_one_letter_code
_entity_poly.pdbx_strand_id
1 'polypeptide(L)'
;KLLIQPYHTNLKKASIANFLQDINKQSGIVLEYSSASIDGNKIVQLNGNENTIGNVLQTILRGQYVKLMEHNNKIIIVPSKEIFSISNYLPAQYSFYGYVKETETSEPLVSAAIYEPATRRGVVSNNQGYFNFFLSEGKHLVLISYSGFEPQTILLDIRDNQRKDISLSLKKDSLVVVTVQSETPVK
;
A
#
# COMPACT_ATOMS: atom_id res chain seq x y z
N LYS A 1 5.13 11.95 -6.19
CA LYS A 1 4.42 10.80 -6.84
C LYS A 1 5.36 9.82 -7.55
N LEU A 2 6.53 10.26 -8.03
CA LEU A 2 7.47 9.40 -8.75
C LEU A 2 8.06 8.31 -7.84
N LEU A 3 8.34 8.61 -6.60
CA LEU A 3 9.02 7.71 -5.64
C LEU A 3 8.19 6.50 -5.20
N ILE A 4 6.86 6.59 -5.25
CA ILE A 4 5.96 5.49 -4.87
C ILE A 4 5.62 4.56 -6.04
N GLN A 5 6.13 4.85 -7.25
CA GLN A 5 5.88 3.99 -8.41
C GLN A 5 6.51 2.61 -8.19
N PRO A 6 5.78 1.53 -8.55
CA PRO A 6 6.32 0.19 -8.51
C PRO A 6 7.57 0.07 -9.39
N TYR A 7 8.57 -0.63 -8.88
CA TYR A 7 9.80 -0.87 -9.60
C TYR A 7 10.34 -2.26 -9.26
N HIS A 8 10.71 -2.99 -10.28
CA HIS A 8 11.27 -4.32 -10.15
C HIS A 8 12.55 -4.41 -10.98
N THR A 9 13.65 -4.77 -10.35
CA THR A 9 14.92 -4.91 -11.04
C THR A 9 15.51 -6.29 -10.85
N ASN A 10 16.22 -6.76 -11.87
CA ASN A 10 17.04 -7.96 -11.80
C ASN A 10 18.46 -7.66 -11.23
N LEU A 11 18.78 -6.39 -11.05
CA LEU A 11 20.07 -5.97 -10.49
C LEU A 11 20.07 -6.17 -8.98
N LYS A 12 20.80 -7.19 -8.50
CA LYS A 12 20.98 -7.42 -7.06
C LYS A 12 22.16 -6.65 -6.49
N LYS A 13 23.24 -6.47 -7.28
CA LYS A 13 24.47 -5.77 -6.90
C LYS A 13 25.00 -5.03 -8.11
N ALA A 14 25.13 -3.72 -8.04
CA ALA A 14 25.59 -2.87 -9.13
C ALA A 14 26.09 -1.51 -8.61
N SER A 15 26.65 -0.70 -9.50
CA SER A 15 26.99 0.69 -9.17
C SER A 15 25.72 1.53 -9.02
N ILE A 16 25.81 2.62 -8.25
CA ILE A 16 24.70 3.58 -8.11
C ILE A 16 24.27 4.07 -9.49
N ALA A 17 25.21 4.43 -10.37
CA ALA A 17 24.92 4.86 -11.73
C ALA A 17 24.09 3.84 -12.52
N ASN A 18 24.42 2.55 -12.41
CA ASN A 18 23.68 1.49 -13.08
C ASN A 18 22.25 1.36 -12.55
N PHE A 19 22.02 1.47 -11.24
CA PHE A 19 20.68 1.48 -10.66
C PHE A 19 19.87 2.68 -11.15
N LEU A 20 20.44 3.88 -11.17
CA LEU A 20 19.77 5.09 -11.67
C LEU A 20 19.41 4.96 -13.14
N GLN A 21 20.31 4.38 -13.96
CA GLN A 21 20.06 4.13 -15.37
C GLN A 21 18.96 3.08 -15.58
N ASP A 22 18.94 2.02 -14.77
CA ASP A 22 17.91 0.97 -14.83
C ASP A 22 16.51 1.52 -14.46
N ILE A 23 16.43 2.37 -13.42
CA ILE A 23 15.20 3.08 -13.07
C ILE A 23 14.70 3.92 -14.25
N ASN A 24 15.58 4.71 -14.87
CA ASN A 24 15.22 5.54 -16.03
C ASN A 24 14.68 4.67 -17.17
N LYS A 25 15.38 3.58 -17.51
CA LYS A 25 15.01 2.69 -18.60
C LYS A 25 13.64 2.03 -18.41
N GLN A 26 13.31 1.66 -17.17
CA GLN A 26 12.05 0.95 -16.88
C GLN A 26 10.87 1.88 -16.63
N SER A 27 11.09 3.02 -15.98
CA SER A 27 10.02 3.94 -15.55
C SER A 27 9.89 5.20 -16.43
N GLY A 28 10.89 5.48 -17.25
CA GLY A 28 11.01 6.74 -18.01
C GLY A 28 11.32 7.95 -17.13
N ILE A 29 11.57 7.78 -15.83
CA ILE A 29 11.94 8.85 -14.91
C ILE A 29 13.42 9.17 -15.09
N VAL A 30 13.74 10.39 -15.42
CA VAL A 30 15.12 10.85 -15.54
C VAL A 30 15.70 11.16 -14.17
N LEU A 31 16.80 10.48 -13.81
CA LEU A 31 17.53 10.74 -12.58
C LEU A 31 18.86 11.43 -12.93
N GLU A 32 19.02 12.67 -12.48
CA GLU A 32 20.22 13.49 -12.70
C GLU A 32 20.96 13.67 -11.38
N TYR A 33 22.28 13.60 -11.40
CA TYR A 33 23.14 13.88 -10.27
C TYR A 33 24.48 14.44 -10.71
N SER A 34 25.15 15.16 -9.82
CA SER A 34 26.53 15.59 -9.99
C SER A 34 27.49 14.61 -9.32
N SER A 35 28.65 14.38 -9.90
CA SER A 35 29.74 13.60 -9.28
C SER A 35 30.21 14.21 -7.94
N ALA A 36 29.95 15.51 -7.73
CA ALA A 36 30.15 16.16 -6.44
C ALA A 36 29.09 15.80 -5.39
N SER A 37 27.94 15.28 -5.84
CA SER A 37 26.83 14.88 -4.93
C SER A 37 26.96 13.45 -4.47
N ILE A 38 27.25 12.53 -5.39
CA ILE A 38 27.38 11.10 -5.12
C ILE A 38 28.46 10.46 -5.99
N ASP A 39 29.14 9.45 -5.45
CA ASP A 39 30.00 8.58 -6.24
C ASP A 39 29.13 7.55 -6.99
N GLY A 40 28.88 7.80 -8.25
CA GLY A 40 28.11 6.93 -9.14
C GLY A 40 28.72 5.54 -9.33
N ASN A 41 30.04 5.36 -9.12
CA ASN A 41 30.74 4.09 -9.28
C ASN A 41 30.66 3.22 -8.01
N LYS A 42 30.20 3.78 -6.88
CA LYS A 42 30.04 3.04 -5.64
C LYS A 42 29.11 1.84 -5.86
N ILE A 43 29.62 0.65 -5.52
CA ILE A 43 28.84 -0.59 -5.62
C ILE A 43 27.92 -0.72 -4.41
N VAL A 44 26.65 -0.99 -4.67
CA VAL A 44 25.62 -1.22 -3.66
C VAL A 44 24.89 -2.53 -3.94
N GLN A 45 24.44 -3.18 -2.89
CA GLN A 45 23.63 -4.40 -2.96
C GLN A 45 22.21 -4.09 -2.46
N LEU A 46 21.20 -4.52 -3.21
CA LEU A 46 19.79 -4.49 -2.80
C LEU A 46 19.47 -5.68 -1.89
N ASN A 47 18.52 -5.49 -0.99
CA ASN A 47 18.08 -6.53 -0.04
C ASN A 47 16.97 -7.43 -0.61
N GLY A 48 16.45 -7.11 -1.81
CA GLY A 48 15.37 -7.86 -2.46
C GLY A 48 13.95 -7.49 -2.03
N ASN A 49 13.81 -6.52 -1.13
CA ASN A 49 12.51 -6.01 -0.66
C ASN A 49 12.14 -4.66 -1.29
N GLU A 50 13.01 -4.15 -2.15
CA GLU A 50 12.81 -2.87 -2.84
C GLU A 50 11.80 -3.06 -3.99
N ASN A 51 10.57 -2.66 -3.75
CA ASN A 51 9.45 -2.79 -4.68
C ASN A 51 8.96 -1.45 -5.25
N THR A 52 9.61 -0.34 -4.86
CA THR A 52 9.35 0.99 -5.40
C THR A 52 10.65 1.73 -5.69
N ILE A 53 10.57 2.74 -6.56
CA ILE A 53 11.72 3.62 -6.86
C ILE A 53 12.29 4.24 -5.59
N GLY A 54 11.41 4.69 -4.68
CA GLY A 54 11.83 5.27 -3.41
C GLY A 54 12.61 4.29 -2.54
N ASN A 55 12.19 3.04 -2.46
CA ASN A 55 12.89 2.02 -1.66
C ASN A 55 14.28 1.72 -2.22
N VAL A 56 14.42 1.68 -3.55
CA VAL A 56 15.74 1.54 -4.20
C VAL A 56 16.62 2.75 -3.89
N LEU A 57 16.10 3.98 -4.07
CA LEU A 57 16.85 5.19 -3.74
C LEU A 57 17.25 5.25 -2.28
N GLN A 58 16.39 4.80 -1.33
CA GLN A 58 16.74 4.71 0.08
C GLN A 58 17.92 3.78 0.31
N THR A 59 17.98 2.67 -0.39
CA THR A 59 19.09 1.70 -0.25
C THR A 59 20.38 2.21 -0.88
N ILE A 60 20.32 2.71 -2.12
CA ILE A 60 21.52 3.13 -2.85
C ILE A 60 22.11 4.46 -2.34
N LEU A 61 21.29 5.36 -1.79
CA LEU A 61 21.73 6.65 -1.25
C LEU A 61 21.93 6.66 0.25
N ARG A 62 21.83 5.51 0.91
CA ARG A 62 22.01 5.39 2.37
C ARG A 62 23.35 5.97 2.83
N GLY A 63 23.30 6.88 3.82
CA GLY A 63 24.48 7.53 4.38
C GLY A 63 25.08 8.63 3.50
N GLN A 64 24.44 9.00 2.39
CA GLN A 64 24.85 10.12 1.56
C GLN A 64 24.22 11.43 2.06
N TYR A 65 24.95 12.54 1.92
CA TYR A 65 24.47 13.90 2.26
C TYR A 65 23.86 14.54 1.01
N VAL A 66 22.68 14.05 0.63
CA VAL A 66 21.95 14.50 -0.56
C VAL A 66 20.47 14.70 -0.27
N LYS A 67 19.82 15.48 -1.13
CA LYS A 67 18.36 15.63 -1.19
C LYS A 67 17.86 15.46 -2.62
N LEU A 68 16.59 15.10 -2.76
CA LEU A 68 15.92 14.98 -4.05
C LEU A 68 15.13 16.25 -4.34
N MET A 69 15.13 16.64 -5.61
CA MET A 69 14.25 17.68 -6.16
C MET A 69 13.45 17.04 -7.30
N GLU A 70 12.12 17.05 -7.18
CA GLU A 70 11.24 16.58 -8.26
C GLU A 70 10.82 17.76 -9.14
N HIS A 71 10.99 17.60 -10.44
CA HIS A 71 10.50 18.56 -11.43
C HIS A 71 10.02 17.82 -12.68
N ASN A 72 8.71 17.93 -12.99
CA ASN A 72 8.07 17.16 -14.07
C ASN A 72 8.33 15.65 -13.90
N ASN A 73 8.96 15.00 -14.89
CA ASN A 73 9.31 13.59 -14.83
C ASN A 73 10.80 13.35 -14.49
N LYS A 74 11.41 14.29 -13.76
CA LYS A 74 12.80 14.25 -13.35
C LYS A 74 12.94 14.22 -11.83
N ILE A 75 13.95 13.50 -11.36
CA ILE A 75 14.46 13.56 -9.99
C ILE A 75 15.91 14.00 -10.08
N ILE A 76 16.23 15.13 -9.45
CA ILE A 76 17.59 15.68 -9.39
C ILE A 76 18.13 15.43 -8.00
N ILE A 77 19.28 14.77 -7.91
CA ILE A 77 19.97 14.48 -6.66
C ILE A 77 21.01 15.57 -6.44
N VAL A 78 20.81 16.39 -5.43
CA VAL A 78 21.68 17.53 -5.11
C VAL A 78 22.32 17.39 -3.73
N PRO A 79 23.47 18.04 -3.45
CA PRO A 79 24.09 18.05 -2.13
C PRO A 79 23.13 18.57 -1.05
N SER A 80 23.24 18.02 0.16
CA SER A 80 22.48 18.42 1.35
C SER A 80 23.41 18.48 2.55
N LYS A 81 22.98 19.17 3.62
CA LYS A 81 23.62 19.11 4.95
C LYS A 81 23.11 17.96 5.78
N GLU A 82 22.01 17.33 5.36
CA GLU A 82 21.35 16.22 6.06
C GLU A 82 21.62 14.90 5.34
N ILE A 83 21.70 13.84 6.12
CA ILE A 83 21.77 12.47 5.57
C ILE A 83 20.47 12.15 4.86
N PHE A 84 20.57 11.55 3.70
CA PHE A 84 19.41 11.17 2.88
C PHE A 84 18.47 10.23 3.63
N SER A 85 17.19 10.59 3.64
CA SER A 85 16.09 9.74 4.08
C SER A 85 14.91 9.88 3.13
N ILE A 86 14.42 8.76 2.61
CA ILE A 86 13.27 8.75 1.70
C ILE A 86 11.97 9.18 2.40
N SER A 87 11.90 9.02 3.72
CA SER A 87 10.73 9.44 4.50
C SER A 87 10.42 10.94 4.37
N ASN A 88 11.42 11.77 4.04
CA ASN A 88 11.23 13.20 3.81
C ASN A 88 10.47 13.51 2.50
N TYR A 89 10.28 12.51 1.64
CA TYR A 89 9.66 12.64 0.31
C TYR A 89 8.43 11.78 0.12
N LEU A 90 8.18 10.86 1.02
CA LEU A 90 6.98 10.05 1.00
C LEU A 90 5.84 10.81 1.70
N PRO A 91 4.60 10.65 1.23
CA PRO A 91 3.46 11.20 1.93
C PRO A 91 3.41 10.65 3.36
N ALA A 92 3.01 11.50 4.30
CA ALA A 92 2.75 11.05 5.66
C ALA A 92 1.79 9.88 5.66
N GLN A 93 2.06 8.90 6.52
CA GLN A 93 1.18 7.75 6.71
C GLN A 93 0.55 7.79 8.09
N TYR A 94 -0.74 7.54 8.12
CA TYR A 94 -1.54 7.52 9.34
C TYR A 94 -2.18 6.16 9.54
N SER A 95 -2.43 5.83 10.78
CA SER A 95 -3.04 4.58 11.20
C SER A 95 -4.56 4.68 11.11
N PHE A 96 -5.18 3.85 10.26
CA PHE A 96 -6.60 3.57 10.29
C PHE A 96 -6.79 2.24 11.02
N TYR A 97 -7.42 2.26 12.20
CA TYR A 97 -7.45 1.09 13.08
C TYR A 97 -8.79 0.97 13.83
N GLY A 98 -9.05 -0.21 14.32
CA GLY A 98 -10.26 -0.52 15.07
C GLY A 98 -10.52 -2.01 15.18
N TYR A 99 -11.77 -2.37 15.43
CA TYR A 99 -12.20 -3.75 15.54
C TYR A 99 -13.29 -4.05 14.51
N VAL A 100 -13.22 -5.24 13.90
CA VAL A 100 -14.30 -5.78 13.05
C VAL A 100 -15.08 -6.80 13.87
N LYS A 101 -16.39 -6.61 13.97
CA LYS A 101 -17.29 -7.42 14.79
C LYS A 101 -18.54 -7.79 14.00
N GLU A 102 -19.20 -8.84 14.42
CA GLU A 102 -20.57 -9.13 14.02
C GLU A 102 -21.56 -8.13 14.63
N THR A 103 -22.57 -7.72 13.88
CA THR A 103 -23.55 -6.71 14.31
C THR A 103 -24.42 -7.16 15.47
N GLU A 104 -24.89 -8.40 15.46
CA GLU A 104 -25.88 -8.88 16.44
C GLU A 104 -25.22 -9.43 17.72
N THR A 105 -24.17 -10.22 17.58
CA THR A 105 -23.50 -10.87 18.70
C THR A 105 -22.36 -10.06 19.30
N SER A 106 -21.85 -9.06 18.55
CA SER A 106 -20.61 -8.33 18.89
C SER A 106 -19.37 -9.21 18.94
N GLU A 107 -19.42 -10.43 18.44
CA GLU A 107 -18.28 -11.33 18.37
C GLU A 107 -17.21 -10.79 17.40
N PRO A 108 -15.91 -10.92 17.73
CA PRO A 108 -14.84 -10.47 16.86
C PRO A 108 -14.76 -11.32 15.59
N LEU A 109 -14.70 -10.66 14.43
CA LEU A 109 -14.48 -11.33 13.15
C LEU A 109 -12.98 -11.46 12.88
N VAL A 110 -12.46 -12.67 13.04
CA VAL A 110 -11.04 -13.02 12.86
C VAL A 110 -10.73 -13.20 11.37
N SER A 111 -9.64 -12.60 10.89
CA SER A 111 -9.26 -12.63 9.46
C SER A 111 -10.25 -11.92 8.53
N ALA A 112 -11.04 -10.98 9.03
CA ALA A 112 -11.79 -10.07 8.18
C ALA A 112 -10.81 -9.24 7.35
N ALA A 113 -11.05 -9.11 6.04
CA ALA A 113 -10.19 -8.37 5.14
C ALA A 113 -10.57 -6.88 5.13
N ILE A 114 -9.58 -6.02 5.28
CA ILE A 114 -9.66 -4.56 5.13
C ILE A 114 -8.78 -4.22 3.93
N TYR A 115 -9.35 -3.82 2.81
CA TYR A 115 -8.69 -3.74 1.52
C TYR A 115 -8.95 -2.42 0.81
N GLU A 116 -7.92 -1.83 0.23
CA GLU A 116 -8.00 -0.65 -0.62
C GLU A 116 -7.78 -1.04 -2.10
N PRO A 117 -8.81 -1.02 -2.95
CA PRO A 117 -8.70 -1.41 -4.36
C PRO A 117 -7.73 -0.54 -5.16
N ALA A 118 -7.66 0.76 -4.86
CA ALA A 118 -6.85 1.72 -5.61
C ALA A 118 -5.35 1.42 -5.52
N THR A 119 -4.86 1.00 -4.35
CA THR A 119 -3.45 0.67 -4.12
C THR A 119 -3.18 -0.83 -4.13
N ARG A 120 -4.22 -1.65 -4.17
CA ARG A 120 -4.16 -3.12 -4.05
C ARG A 120 -3.49 -3.59 -2.76
N ARG A 121 -3.64 -2.81 -1.69
CA ARG A 121 -3.08 -3.10 -0.37
C ARG A 121 -4.20 -3.42 0.61
N GLY A 122 -3.90 -4.20 1.61
CA GLY A 122 -4.85 -4.52 2.66
C GLY A 122 -4.20 -5.19 3.85
N VAL A 123 -4.98 -5.35 4.90
CA VAL A 123 -4.64 -6.07 6.12
C VAL A 123 -5.80 -6.99 6.49
N VAL A 124 -5.58 -7.89 7.43
CA VAL A 124 -6.64 -8.72 8.02
C VAL A 124 -6.71 -8.47 9.52
N SER A 125 -7.90 -8.64 10.09
CA SER A 125 -8.09 -8.57 11.54
C SER A 125 -7.46 -9.75 12.26
N ASN A 126 -6.96 -9.53 13.47
CA ASN A 126 -6.36 -10.54 14.33
C ASN A 126 -7.43 -11.35 15.11
N ASN A 127 -6.99 -12.21 16.05
CA ASN A 127 -7.86 -13.07 16.87
C ASN A 127 -8.85 -12.30 17.76
N GLN A 128 -8.66 -11.01 17.96
CA GLN A 128 -9.57 -10.13 18.72
C GLN A 128 -10.43 -9.27 17.79
N GLY A 129 -10.37 -9.49 16.46
CA GLY A 129 -11.01 -8.66 15.46
C GLY A 129 -10.29 -7.33 15.20
N TYR A 130 -9.15 -7.07 15.86
CA TYR A 130 -8.40 -5.81 15.70
C TYR A 130 -7.66 -5.78 14.38
N PHE A 131 -7.69 -4.61 13.72
CA PHE A 131 -6.90 -4.30 12.53
C PHE A 131 -6.16 -2.98 12.69
N ASN A 132 -5.06 -2.82 11.95
CA ASN A 132 -4.35 -1.57 11.78
C ASN A 132 -3.82 -1.48 10.34
N PHE A 133 -4.30 -0.49 9.59
CA PHE A 133 -3.97 -0.28 8.19
C PHE A 133 -3.35 1.12 8.01
N PHE A 134 -2.10 1.17 7.54
CA PHE A 134 -1.42 2.43 7.27
C PHE A 134 -1.81 2.97 5.89
N LEU A 135 -2.42 4.15 5.89
CA LEU A 135 -2.87 4.88 4.71
C LEU A 135 -2.12 6.22 4.61
N SER A 136 -1.87 6.68 3.39
CA SER A 136 -1.34 8.03 3.16
C SER A 136 -2.37 9.09 3.48
N GLU A 137 -1.93 10.34 3.63
CA GLU A 137 -2.87 11.47 3.70
C GLU A 137 -3.74 11.53 2.45
N GLY A 138 -5.04 11.80 2.63
CA GLY A 138 -6.02 11.97 1.54
C GLY A 138 -7.25 11.09 1.64
N LYS A 139 -7.98 11.00 0.51
CA LYS A 139 -9.23 10.22 0.42
C LYS A 139 -8.95 8.79 0.00
N HIS A 140 -9.51 7.84 0.74
CA HIS A 140 -9.37 6.40 0.53
C HIS A 140 -10.73 5.71 0.53
N LEU A 141 -10.94 4.82 -0.43
CA LEU A 141 -12.08 3.92 -0.44
C LEU A 141 -11.60 2.56 0.07
N VAL A 142 -12.11 2.14 1.22
CA VAL A 142 -11.70 0.89 1.86
C VAL A 142 -12.88 -0.07 1.90
N LEU A 143 -12.66 -1.28 1.39
CA LEU A 143 -13.61 -2.39 1.42
C LEU A 143 -13.29 -3.28 2.61
N ILE A 144 -14.30 -3.55 3.42
CA ILE A 144 -14.22 -4.50 4.54
C ILE A 144 -15.10 -5.68 4.20
N SER A 145 -14.54 -6.89 4.26
CA SER A 145 -15.25 -8.11 3.90
C SER A 145 -14.89 -9.29 4.80
N TYR A 146 -15.86 -10.14 5.02
CA TYR A 146 -15.71 -11.40 5.73
C TYR A 146 -16.63 -12.46 5.11
N SER A 147 -16.19 -13.73 5.11
CA SER A 147 -16.95 -14.81 4.48
C SER A 147 -18.31 -15.00 5.19
N GLY A 148 -19.40 -15.05 4.43
CA GLY A 148 -20.75 -15.16 4.96
C GLY A 148 -21.40 -13.84 5.40
N PHE A 149 -20.68 -12.71 5.33
CA PHE A 149 -21.17 -11.39 5.76
C PHE A 149 -21.33 -10.44 4.58
N GLU A 150 -22.24 -9.45 4.72
CA GLU A 150 -22.39 -8.36 3.77
C GLU A 150 -21.13 -7.48 3.81
N PRO A 151 -20.45 -7.25 2.68
CA PRO A 151 -19.28 -6.38 2.65
C PRO A 151 -19.69 -4.92 2.86
N GLN A 152 -18.82 -4.17 3.53
CA GLN A 152 -19.01 -2.73 3.75
C GLN A 152 -17.90 -1.94 3.05
N THR A 153 -18.28 -0.84 2.39
CA THR A 153 -17.33 0.10 1.80
C THR A 153 -17.37 1.41 2.58
N ILE A 154 -16.19 1.90 2.95
CA ILE A 154 -16.05 3.15 3.73
C ILE A 154 -15.18 4.12 2.94
N LEU A 155 -15.66 5.35 2.80
CA LEU A 155 -14.87 6.48 2.32
C LEU A 155 -14.23 7.17 3.53
N LEU A 156 -12.90 7.23 3.54
CA LEU A 156 -12.09 7.89 4.57
C LEU A 156 -11.45 9.16 4.00
N ASP A 157 -11.31 10.19 4.83
CA ASP A 157 -10.44 11.36 4.57
C ASP A 157 -9.36 11.34 5.66
N ILE A 158 -8.22 10.78 5.32
CA ILE A 158 -7.12 10.55 6.25
C ILE A 158 -6.26 11.81 6.35
N ARG A 159 -6.19 12.39 7.56
CA ARG A 159 -5.35 13.55 7.91
C ARG A 159 -4.54 13.32 9.18
N ASP A 160 -4.94 12.32 9.95
CA ASP A 160 -4.35 11.88 11.20
C ASP A 160 -4.66 10.40 11.45
N ASN A 161 -4.26 9.87 12.60
CA ASN A 161 -4.62 8.53 13.02
C ASN A 161 -6.11 8.46 13.35
N GLN A 162 -6.85 7.57 12.68
CA GLN A 162 -8.29 7.42 12.83
C GLN A 162 -8.66 6.05 13.40
N ARG A 163 -9.43 6.04 14.46
CA ARG A 163 -10.07 4.84 14.99
C ARG A 163 -11.51 4.73 14.49
N LYS A 164 -11.86 3.56 13.98
CA LYS A 164 -13.25 3.22 13.63
C LYS A 164 -13.49 1.74 13.81
N ASP A 165 -14.41 1.41 14.70
CA ASP A 165 -14.91 0.06 14.86
C ASP A 165 -15.98 -0.22 13.80
N ILE A 166 -15.99 -1.42 13.24
CA ILE A 166 -16.78 -1.83 12.07
C ILE A 166 -17.64 -3.02 12.47
N SER A 167 -18.93 -2.95 12.19
CA SER A 167 -19.86 -4.06 12.42
C SER A 167 -20.36 -4.56 11.06
N LEU A 168 -20.21 -5.86 10.80
CA LEU A 168 -20.71 -6.53 9.62
C LEU A 168 -21.94 -7.38 9.97
N SER A 169 -22.93 -7.39 9.11
CA SER A 169 -24.14 -8.21 9.24
C SER A 169 -24.01 -9.47 8.39
N LEU A 170 -24.57 -10.59 8.86
CA LEU A 170 -24.67 -11.82 8.09
C LEU A 170 -25.43 -11.56 6.77
N LYS A 171 -24.99 -12.21 5.70
CA LYS A 171 -25.76 -12.25 4.46
C LYS A 171 -27.10 -12.91 4.72
N LYS A 172 -28.17 -12.25 4.33
CA LYS A 172 -29.50 -12.87 4.32
C LYS A 172 -29.55 -13.84 3.14
N ASP A 173 -29.54 -15.14 3.42
CA ASP A 173 -29.83 -16.14 2.41
C ASP A 173 -31.27 -15.93 1.94
N SER A 174 -31.43 -15.51 0.70
CA SER A 174 -32.72 -15.53 0.04
C SER A 174 -33.04 -17.00 -0.28
N LEU A 175 -33.64 -17.70 0.66
CA LEU A 175 -34.21 -19.04 0.40
C LEU A 175 -35.30 -18.86 -0.61
N VAL A 176 -35.03 -19.19 -1.88
CA VAL A 176 -36.09 -19.38 -2.87
C VAL A 176 -36.83 -20.65 -2.50
N VAL A 177 -37.96 -20.51 -1.83
CA VAL A 177 -38.87 -21.63 -1.59
C VAL A 177 -39.44 -22.04 -2.95
N VAL A 178 -38.87 -23.08 -3.54
CA VAL A 178 -39.46 -23.76 -4.72
C VAL A 178 -40.62 -24.60 -4.20
N THR A 179 -41.84 -24.05 -4.28
CA THR A 179 -43.04 -24.85 -4.02
C THR A 179 -43.27 -25.76 -5.23
N VAL A 180 -42.92 -27.04 -5.09
CA VAL A 180 -43.29 -28.05 -6.08
C VAL A 180 -44.77 -28.38 -5.88
N GLN A 181 -45.65 -27.86 -6.73
CA GLN A 181 -47.03 -28.33 -6.79
C GLN A 181 -47.03 -29.69 -7.51
N SER A 182 -47.34 -30.73 -6.77
CA SER A 182 -47.61 -32.05 -7.37
C SER A 182 -49.00 -32.01 -8.01
N GLU A 183 -49.07 -32.03 -9.32
CA GLU A 183 -50.33 -32.28 -10.02
C GLU A 183 -50.69 -33.75 -9.80
N THR A 184 -51.79 -34.02 -9.12
CA THR A 184 -52.43 -35.35 -9.07
C THR A 184 -53.06 -35.65 -10.44
N PRO A 185 -52.77 -36.76 -11.09
CA PRO A 185 -53.45 -37.11 -12.34
C PRO A 185 -54.89 -37.46 -12.05
N VAL A 186 -55.76 -36.72 -12.70
CA VAL A 186 -57.23 -37.06 -12.74
C VAL A 186 -57.41 -38.31 -13.57
N LYS A 187 -58.06 -39.31 -12.99
CA LYS A 187 -58.55 -40.52 -13.69
C LYS A 187 -59.72 -40.22 -14.55
#